data_edbb8a30e40f3218ed96b9c865acdc76
#
_entry.id   edbb8a30e40f3218ed96b9c865acdc76
#
_cell.length_a   1.000
_cell.length_b   1.000
_cell.length_c   1.000
_cell.angle_alpha   90.00
_cell.angle_beta   90.00
_cell.angle_gamma   90.00
#
_symmetry.space_group_name_H-M   'P 1'
#
loop_
_entity.id
_entity.type
_entity.pdbx_description
1 polymer ?
#
loop_
_entity_poly.entity_id
_entity_poly.type
_entity_poly.pdbx_seq_one_letter_code
_entity_poly.pdbx_strand_id
1 'polypeptide(L)'
;MKQYILALVLAVVSASVAFAVNPIKEGNMISGHVIVKGTEENIPYATVLIIGSGQGTVSNEEGQFEFRKLPAGKYKLRVSAVGYKTQEKEVTVSKDFTAVIHFPMEEESFMTDEVVVSANRNEVSRKAAPVVVNVMSTKLFEMVNSTDLAKTLNYQSGLRVENNCQNCGFPQVRINGLEGPYSQILINSRPIISALSGVYGLEQIPVNMIERVEVVRGGGSALFGANAVGGTINIITKEPLRNSGQLSHTITGVGGTSSWDNSTTMNASLVTDNSKVGLYIFGQNRERSGYDSDGDGFTELPKLKNQTVGFRSFLKTSAYSKLTFEYHHLQEFRRGGDLLNRPPHEANIAEQLRHSINSGGLKFDYFSPDEKHRLSVYASAQHIGRDSYYGGNQ
;
A
#
# COMPACT_ATOMS: atom_id res chain seq x y z
N MET A 1 -35.89 14.44 -12.05
CA MET A 1 -34.46 14.59 -11.69
C MET A 1 -33.53 13.51 -12.26
N LYS A 2 -33.92 12.23 -12.37
CA LYS A 2 -33.03 11.18 -12.95
C LYS A 2 -32.76 11.31 -14.47
N GLN A 3 -33.63 11.92 -15.26
CA GLN A 3 -33.45 12.09 -16.70
C GLN A 3 -32.47 13.23 -17.08
N TYR A 4 -32.28 14.23 -16.23
CA TYR A 4 -31.37 15.35 -16.50
C TYR A 4 -29.91 15.04 -16.18
N ILE A 5 -29.65 14.07 -15.30
CA ILE A 5 -28.28 13.62 -14.95
C ILE A 5 -27.70 12.77 -16.12
N LEU A 6 -28.52 11.97 -16.78
CA LEU A 6 -28.11 11.16 -17.92
C LEU A 6 -27.78 12.04 -19.15
N ALA A 7 -28.53 13.14 -19.35
CA ALA A 7 -28.29 14.09 -20.43
C ALA A 7 -27.00 14.92 -20.22
N LEU A 8 -26.64 15.21 -18.96
CA LEU A 8 -25.42 15.94 -18.65
C LEU A 8 -24.15 15.09 -18.83
N VAL A 9 -24.24 13.79 -18.59
CA VAL A 9 -23.12 12.85 -18.80
C VAL A 9 -22.88 12.59 -20.28
N LEU A 10 -23.94 12.55 -21.12
CA LEU A 10 -23.78 12.42 -22.58
C LEU A 10 -23.27 13.70 -23.26
N ALA A 11 -23.54 14.88 -22.73
CA ALA A 11 -23.08 16.14 -23.29
C ALA A 11 -21.56 16.40 -23.07
N VAL A 12 -20.97 15.79 -22.04
CA VAL A 12 -19.53 15.91 -21.74
C VAL A 12 -18.68 14.99 -22.64
N VAL A 13 -19.25 13.94 -23.22
CA VAL A 13 -18.53 12.98 -24.09
C VAL A 13 -18.47 13.43 -25.57
N SER A 14 -19.28 14.41 -25.99
CA SER A 14 -19.35 14.84 -27.39
C SER A 14 -18.55 16.11 -27.74
N ALA A 15 -17.78 16.69 -26.82
CA ALA A 15 -16.87 17.77 -27.13
C ALA A 15 -15.52 17.21 -27.63
N SER A 16 -15.55 16.56 -28.80
CA SER A 16 -14.35 16.27 -29.58
C SER A 16 -13.78 17.59 -30.12
N VAL A 17 -12.84 18.17 -29.38
CA VAL A 17 -12.07 19.31 -29.88
C VAL A 17 -11.17 18.81 -31.01
N ALA A 18 -11.54 19.08 -32.23
CA ALA A 18 -10.66 18.93 -33.37
C ALA A 18 -9.52 19.95 -33.25
N PHE A 19 -8.38 19.48 -32.71
CA PHE A 19 -7.13 20.24 -32.84
C PHE A 19 -6.69 20.24 -34.31
N ALA A 20 -6.81 21.36 -34.96
CA ALA A 20 -6.19 21.57 -36.24
C ALA A 20 -4.66 21.46 -36.06
N VAL A 21 -4.09 20.40 -36.59
CA VAL A 21 -2.63 20.21 -36.65
C VAL A 21 -2.09 21.21 -37.70
N ASN A 22 -1.63 22.37 -37.23
CA ASN A 22 -0.81 23.25 -38.02
C ASN A 22 0.56 22.56 -38.24
N PRO A 23 1.08 22.46 -39.47
CA PRO A 23 2.42 21.94 -39.68
C PRO A 23 3.44 22.92 -39.08
N ILE A 24 4.00 22.52 -37.92
CA ILE A 24 5.04 23.28 -37.24
C ILE A 24 6.32 23.13 -38.06
N LYS A 25 6.91 24.23 -38.51
CA LYS A 25 8.25 24.26 -39.08
C LYS A 25 9.23 23.53 -38.19
N GLU A 26 9.88 22.50 -38.73
CA GLU A 26 10.90 21.69 -38.07
C GLU A 26 12.03 22.60 -37.58
N GLY A 27 12.11 22.75 -36.26
CA GLY A 27 13.29 23.31 -35.60
C GLY A 27 14.18 22.16 -35.10
N ASN A 28 15.38 22.48 -34.67
CA ASN A 28 16.36 21.53 -34.10
C ASN A 28 15.67 20.60 -33.09
N MET A 29 15.83 19.31 -33.27
CA MET A 29 15.14 18.29 -32.49
C MET A 29 16.13 17.20 -32.05
N ILE A 30 15.91 16.66 -30.86
CA ILE A 30 16.48 15.37 -30.46
C ILE A 30 15.32 14.37 -30.47
N SER A 31 15.46 13.29 -31.20
CA SER A 31 14.57 12.14 -31.09
C SER A 31 15.35 10.90 -30.66
N GLY A 32 14.69 9.95 -30.06
CA GLY A 32 15.39 8.75 -29.64
C GLY A 32 14.45 7.62 -29.27
N HIS A 33 15.07 6.49 -28.98
CA HIS A 33 14.39 5.27 -28.66
C HIS A 33 15.03 4.62 -27.43
N VAL A 34 14.20 4.21 -26.46
CA VAL A 34 14.63 3.51 -25.27
C VAL A 34 14.25 2.04 -25.43
N ILE A 35 15.24 1.16 -25.42
CA ILE A 35 15.09 -0.27 -25.68
C ILE A 35 15.84 -1.10 -24.65
N VAL A 36 15.46 -2.37 -24.48
CA VAL A 36 16.19 -3.33 -23.66
C VAL A 36 17.47 -3.77 -24.38
N LYS A 37 18.60 -3.73 -23.70
CA LYS A 37 19.88 -4.18 -24.24
C LYS A 37 19.86 -5.68 -24.52
N GLY A 38 20.03 -6.06 -25.79
CA GLY A 38 20.11 -7.45 -26.22
C GLY A 38 18.83 -8.08 -26.77
N THR A 39 17.64 -7.58 -26.42
CA THR A 39 16.36 -8.06 -26.99
C THR A 39 15.74 -7.05 -27.97
N GLU A 40 16.18 -5.79 -27.93
CA GLU A 40 15.59 -4.66 -28.68
C GLU A 40 14.10 -4.41 -28.35
N GLU A 41 13.61 -4.97 -27.26
CA GLU A 41 12.24 -4.75 -26.78
C GLU A 41 12.08 -3.30 -26.30
N ASN A 42 10.96 -2.67 -26.64
CA ASN A 42 10.69 -1.28 -26.32
C ASN A 42 10.47 -1.08 -24.82
N ILE A 43 11.04 0.01 -24.27
CA ILE A 43 10.78 0.41 -22.88
C ILE A 43 9.84 1.64 -22.89
N PRO A 44 8.56 1.43 -22.60
CA PRO A 44 7.59 2.51 -22.50
C PRO A 44 7.79 3.32 -21.23
N TYR A 45 7.37 4.58 -21.26
CA TYR A 45 7.30 5.48 -20.10
C TYR A 45 8.63 5.70 -19.38
N ALA A 46 9.77 5.52 -20.06
CA ALA A 46 11.08 5.89 -19.55
C ALA A 46 11.20 7.42 -19.46
N THR A 47 11.68 7.92 -18.34
CA THR A 47 11.92 9.35 -18.14
C THR A 47 13.23 9.75 -18.77
N VAL A 48 13.20 10.76 -19.64
CA VAL A 48 14.36 11.34 -20.32
C VAL A 48 14.51 12.79 -19.90
N LEU A 49 15.66 13.15 -19.32
CA LEU A 49 15.97 14.49 -18.82
C LEU A 49 17.17 15.08 -19.54
N ILE A 50 17.12 16.37 -19.87
CA ILE A 50 18.29 17.14 -20.28
C ILE A 50 18.96 17.69 -19.00
N ILE A 51 20.15 17.20 -18.70
CA ILE A 51 20.90 17.60 -17.49
C ILE A 51 21.24 19.09 -17.58
N GLY A 52 20.90 19.84 -16.51
CA GLY A 52 21.19 21.26 -16.40
C GLY A 52 20.17 22.21 -17.01
N SER A 53 19.14 21.72 -17.76
CA SER A 53 18.12 22.58 -18.36
C SER A 53 16.77 22.54 -17.64
N GLY A 54 16.54 21.54 -16.77
CA GLY A 54 15.23 21.29 -16.17
C GLY A 54 14.17 20.76 -17.12
N GLN A 55 14.51 20.51 -18.39
CA GLN A 55 13.58 19.96 -19.38
C GLN A 55 13.60 18.44 -19.37
N GLY A 56 12.41 17.83 -19.41
CA GLY A 56 12.23 16.38 -19.44
C GLY A 56 11.06 15.97 -20.31
N THR A 57 11.12 14.74 -20.78
CA THR A 57 10.04 14.07 -21.52
C THR A 57 9.94 12.60 -21.06
N VAL A 58 8.92 11.89 -21.52
CA VAL A 58 8.71 10.47 -21.24
C VAL A 58 8.56 9.75 -22.57
N SER A 59 9.13 8.54 -22.69
CA SER A 59 8.93 7.73 -23.88
C SER A 59 7.49 7.25 -24.02
N ASN A 60 7.00 7.14 -25.24
CA ASN A 60 5.67 6.60 -25.55
C ASN A 60 5.63 5.06 -25.41
N GLU A 61 4.52 4.43 -25.83
CA GLU A 61 4.32 2.97 -25.74
C GLU A 61 5.32 2.20 -26.59
N GLU A 62 5.80 2.79 -27.68
CA GLU A 62 6.84 2.25 -28.55
C GLU A 62 8.27 2.61 -28.10
N GLY A 63 8.44 3.16 -26.88
CA GLY A 63 9.74 3.52 -26.33
C GLY A 63 10.37 4.78 -26.96
N GLN A 64 9.64 5.53 -27.80
CA GLN A 64 10.16 6.69 -28.51
C GLN A 64 9.99 7.96 -27.68
N PHE A 65 10.97 8.87 -27.76
CA PHE A 65 10.92 10.19 -27.12
C PHE A 65 11.42 11.28 -28.06
N GLU A 66 11.01 12.52 -27.82
CA GLU A 66 11.46 13.68 -28.57
C GLU A 66 11.56 14.94 -27.73
N PHE A 67 12.55 15.78 -28.05
CA PHE A 67 12.66 17.16 -27.61
C PHE A 67 12.68 18.06 -28.83
N ARG A 68 11.75 19.00 -28.89
CA ARG A 68 11.60 19.93 -30.01
C ARG A 68 12.10 21.33 -29.65
N LYS A 69 12.51 22.10 -30.65
CA LYS A 69 12.90 23.51 -30.53
C LYS A 69 14.10 23.73 -29.60
N LEU A 70 15.06 22.84 -29.62
CA LEU A 70 16.31 22.99 -28.87
C LEU A 70 17.28 23.91 -29.62
N PRO A 71 17.95 24.87 -28.97
CA PRO A 71 19.07 25.59 -29.55
C PRO A 71 20.18 24.64 -30.03
N ALA A 72 20.93 25.02 -31.05
CA ALA A 72 22.12 24.26 -31.46
C ALA A 72 23.13 24.25 -30.29
N GLY A 73 23.64 23.07 -29.93
CA GLY A 73 24.53 22.93 -28.81
C GLY A 73 24.78 21.47 -28.42
N LYS A 74 25.60 21.27 -27.38
CA LYS A 74 25.82 19.97 -26.76
C LYS A 74 24.88 19.78 -25.59
N TYR A 75 24.22 18.66 -25.56
CA TYR A 75 23.28 18.28 -24.49
C TYR A 75 23.69 16.95 -23.89
N LYS A 76 23.52 16.84 -22.59
CA LYS A 76 23.70 15.58 -21.87
C LYS A 76 22.33 15.09 -21.44
N LEU A 77 21.93 13.95 -21.97
CA LEU A 77 20.66 13.30 -21.67
C LEU A 77 20.86 12.24 -20.58
N ARG A 78 19.93 12.16 -19.65
CA ARG A 78 19.82 11.09 -18.66
C ARG A 78 18.51 10.37 -18.89
N VAL A 79 18.57 9.04 -19.05
CA VAL A 79 17.40 8.17 -19.17
C VAL A 79 17.31 7.27 -17.96
N SER A 80 16.13 7.21 -17.38
CA SER A 80 15.81 6.32 -16.26
C SER A 80 14.46 5.63 -16.50
N ALA A 81 14.39 4.34 -16.22
CA ALA A 81 13.17 3.54 -16.24
C ALA A 81 13.19 2.56 -15.08
N VAL A 82 12.02 2.20 -14.56
CA VAL A 82 11.90 1.24 -13.46
C VAL A 82 12.36 -0.14 -13.95
N GLY A 83 13.28 -0.76 -13.24
CA GLY A 83 13.86 -2.04 -13.63
C GLY A 83 15.10 -1.96 -14.50
N TYR A 84 15.62 -0.75 -14.79
CA TYR A 84 16.75 -0.55 -15.68
C TYR A 84 17.79 0.39 -15.09
N LYS A 85 19.07 0.14 -15.38
CA LYS A 85 20.19 1.03 -14.98
C LYS A 85 20.09 2.38 -15.69
N THR A 86 20.13 3.46 -14.92
CA THR A 86 20.16 4.81 -15.45
C THR A 86 21.35 4.99 -16.39
N GLN A 87 21.09 5.55 -17.57
CA GLN A 87 22.15 5.85 -18.57
C GLN A 87 22.23 7.35 -18.86
N GLU A 88 23.45 7.81 -19.11
CA GLU A 88 23.70 9.17 -19.57
C GLU A 88 24.48 9.13 -20.89
N LYS A 89 24.05 9.94 -21.86
CA LYS A 89 24.74 10.11 -23.15
C LYS A 89 24.78 11.57 -23.56
N GLU A 90 25.86 11.95 -24.22
CA GLU A 90 25.96 13.26 -24.85
C GLU A 90 25.47 13.23 -26.29
N VAL A 91 24.75 14.26 -26.68
CA VAL A 91 24.23 14.45 -28.04
C VAL A 91 24.46 15.88 -28.45
N THR A 92 24.88 16.06 -29.70
CA THR A 92 25.09 17.40 -30.30
C THR A 92 23.95 17.70 -31.26
N VAL A 93 23.28 18.80 -31.03
CA VAL A 93 22.22 19.34 -31.91
C VAL A 93 22.86 20.39 -32.81
N SER A 94 22.80 20.13 -34.10
CA SER A 94 23.22 21.08 -35.14
C SER A 94 22.03 21.83 -35.69
N LYS A 95 22.24 22.98 -36.33
CA LYS A 95 21.19 23.80 -36.96
C LYS A 95 20.55 23.00 -38.08
N ASP A 96 19.20 22.94 -38.06
CA ASP A 96 18.37 22.27 -39.08
C ASP A 96 18.55 20.74 -39.18
N PHE A 97 19.05 20.09 -38.09
CA PHE A 97 19.28 18.65 -38.05
C PHE A 97 18.63 17.99 -36.85
N THR A 98 17.98 16.85 -37.08
CA THR A 98 17.45 15.99 -36.03
C THR A 98 18.53 15.05 -35.52
N ALA A 99 18.93 15.18 -34.28
CA ALA A 99 19.84 14.23 -33.63
C ALA A 99 19.04 12.99 -33.15
N VAL A 100 19.40 11.82 -33.66
CA VAL A 100 18.80 10.56 -33.24
C VAL A 100 19.71 9.84 -32.28
N ILE A 101 19.19 9.39 -31.13
CA ILE A 101 19.94 8.71 -30.08
C ILE A 101 19.16 7.53 -29.53
N HIS A 102 19.83 6.36 -29.39
CA HIS A 102 19.24 5.17 -28.82
C HIS A 102 19.85 4.89 -27.44
N PHE A 103 18.99 4.47 -26.51
CA PHE A 103 19.37 4.08 -25.16
C PHE A 103 19.08 2.59 -24.95
N PRO A 104 20.04 1.68 -25.22
CA PRO A 104 19.92 0.28 -24.86
C PRO A 104 20.15 0.14 -23.35
N MET A 105 19.04 0.05 -22.62
CA MET A 105 19.05 -0.04 -21.16
C MET A 105 19.41 -1.45 -20.71
N GLU A 106 20.32 -1.57 -19.78
CA GLU A 106 20.56 -2.83 -19.10
C GLU A 106 19.50 -3.04 -18.03
N GLU A 107 18.90 -4.22 -18.01
CA GLU A 107 18.08 -4.60 -16.87
C GLU A 107 18.92 -4.49 -15.59
N GLU A 108 18.48 -3.67 -14.71
CA GLU A 108 18.95 -3.70 -13.35
C GLU A 108 18.02 -4.69 -12.66
N SER A 109 18.49 -5.91 -12.41
CA SER A 109 17.87 -6.73 -11.38
C SER A 109 17.99 -5.91 -10.09
N PHE A 110 16.99 -5.09 -9.83
CA PHE A 110 16.83 -4.47 -8.54
C PHE A 110 16.58 -5.60 -7.53
N MET A 111 17.62 -6.21 -7.09
CA MET A 111 17.75 -6.35 -5.66
C MET A 111 18.02 -4.90 -5.17
N THR A 112 16.99 -4.04 -5.24
CA THR A 112 16.94 -2.83 -4.44
C THR A 112 17.34 -3.31 -3.08
N ASP A 113 18.37 -2.71 -2.49
CA ASP A 113 18.71 -3.00 -1.10
C ASP A 113 17.43 -2.65 -0.34
N GLU A 114 16.60 -3.68 -0.14
CA GLU A 114 15.27 -3.55 0.42
C GLU A 114 15.43 -2.89 1.78
N VAL A 115 14.95 -1.66 1.88
CA VAL A 115 15.09 -0.88 3.11
C VAL A 115 14.08 -1.39 4.10
N VAL A 116 14.53 -1.73 5.30
CA VAL A 116 13.72 -2.21 6.40
C VAL A 116 13.85 -1.27 7.60
N VAL A 117 12.78 -1.14 8.37
CA VAL A 117 12.75 -0.31 9.60
C VAL A 117 12.60 -1.13 10.87
N SER A 118 12.18 -2.38 10.77
CA SER A 118 11.90 -3.24 11.92
C SER A 118 13.13 -3.78 12.62
N ALA A 119 14.32 -3.61 12.03
CA ALA A 119 15.56 -4.10 12.63
C ALA A 119 15.99 -3.28 13.87
N ASN A 120 15.85 -1.94 13.79
CA ASN A 120 16.31 -1.01 14.83
C ASN A 120 15.52 0.30 14.88
N ARG A 121 14.28 0.32 14.29
CA ARG A 121 13.42 1.50 14.12
C ARG A 121 13.97 2.58 13.18
N ASN A 122 15.08 2.34 12.51
CA ASN A 122 15.64 3.21 11.48
C ASN A 122 15.60 2.53 10.12
N GLU A 123 15.53 3.33 9.08
CA GLU A 123 15.67 2.84 7.72
C GLU A 123 17.11 2.36 7.51
N VAL A 124 17.26 1.07 7.27
CA VAL A 124 18.55 0.43 6.98
C VAL A 124 18.39 -0.51 5.80
N SER A 125 19.44 -0.70 5.02
CA SER A 125 19.45 -1.77 4.02
C SER A 125 19.21 -3.11 4.73
N ARG A 126 18.33 -3.95 4.17
CA ARG A 126 18.03 -5.28 4.71
C ARG A 126 19.28 -6.13 4.90
N LYS A 127 20.28 -5.98 4.01
CA LYS A 127 21.58 -6.68 4.11
C LYS A 127 22.43 -6.21 5.28
N ALA A 128 22.30 -4.93 5.67
CA ALA A 128 23.02 -4.33 6.78
C ALA A 128 22.24 -4.38 8.10
N ALA A 129 21.02 -4.94 8.09
CA ALA A 129 20.19 -5.05 9.28
C ALA A 129 20.83 -5.99 10.31
N PRO A 130 20.87 -5.61 11.62
CA PRO A 130 21.46 -6.43 12.67
C PRO A 130 20.67 -7.71 12.97
N VAL A 131 19.44 -7.82 12.48
CA VAL A 131 18.55 -8.98 12.62
C VAL A 131 17.94 -9.35 11.27
N VAL A 132 17.58 -10.61 11.10
CA VAL A 132 16.91 -11.07 9.88
C VAL A 132 15.50 -10.50 9.82
N VAL A 133 15.24 -9.66 8.82
CA VAL A 133 13.92 -9.13 8.52
C VAL A 133 13.38 -9.79 7.26
N ASN A 134 12.26 -10.48 7.38
CA ASN A 134 11.54 -11.00 6.23
C ASN A 134 10.55 -9.94 5.75
N VAL A 135 10.51 -9.70 4.46
CA VAL A 135 9.64 -8.68 3.87
C VAL A 135 8.61 -9.34 2.94
N MET A 136 7.36 -8.99 3.14
CA MET A 136 6.24 -9.38 2.29
C MET A 136 5.79 -8.13 1.52
N SER A 137 5.97 -8.14 0.22
CA SER A 137 5.61 -7.02 -0.65
C SER A 137 4.13 -7.02 -1.04
N THR A 138 3.62 -5.89 -1.54
CA THR A 138 2.28 -5.77 -2.12
C THR A 138 2.00 -6.79 -3.21
N LYS A 139 3.00 -7.16 -3.99
CA LYS A 139 2.90 -8.17 -5.03
C LYS A 139 2.42 -9.53 -4.50
N LEU A 140 2.85 -9.94 -3.30
CA LEU A 140 2.36 -11.16 -2.67
C LEU A 140 0.86 -11.07 -2.35
N PHE A 141 0.39 -9.92 -1.83
CA PHE A 141 -1.03 -9.70 -1.54
C PHE A 141 -1.89 -9.79 -2.80
N GLU A 142 -1.40 -9.23 -3.91
CA GLU A 142 -2.06 -9.29 -5.22
C GLU A 142 -2.10 -10.73 -5.76
N MET A 143 -0.97 -11.46 -5.70
CA MET A 143 -0.89 -12.83 -6.19
C MET A 143 -1.83 -13.80 -5.46
N VAL A 144 -2.01 -13.61 -4.15
CA VAL A 144 -2.93 -14.45 -3.34
C VAL A 144 -4.35 -13.90 -3.29
N ASN A 145 -4.62 -12.80 -3.99
CA ASN A 145 -5.91 -12.10 -4.02
C ASN A 145 -6.52 -11.95 -2.62
N SER A 146 -5.70 -11.51 -1.66
CA SER A 146 -6.09 -11.43 -0.27
C SER A 146 -6.90 -10.17 0.03
N THR A 147 -8.01 -10.32 0.73
CA THR A 147 -8.85 -9.21 1.21
C THR A 147 -8.43 -8.68 2.59
N ASP A 148 -7.57 -9.44 3.29
CA ASP A 148 -7.08 -9.10 4.63
C ASP A 148 -5.64 -9.57 4.85
N LEU A 149 -4.98 -8.97 5.84
CA LEU A 149 -3.60 -9.29 6.19
C LEU A 149 -3.44 -10.73 6.71
N ALA A 150 -4.42 -11.23 7.46
CA ALA A 150 -4.32 -12.53 8.12
C ALA A 150 -4.05 -13.68 7.15
N LYS A 151 -4.81 -13.74 6.04
CA LYS A 151 -4.62 -14.76 5.00
C LYS A 151 -3.22 -14.73 4.40
N THR A 152 -2.69 -13.54 4.12
CA THR A 152 -1.38 -13.38 3.48
C THR A 152 -0.24 -13.80 4.38
N LEU A 153 -0.36 -13.60 5.70
CA LEU A 153 0.69 -13.97 6.66
C LEU A 153 0.99 -15.49 6.67
N ASN A 154 0.03 -16.34 6.30
CA ASN A 154 0.27 -17.78 6.18
C ASN A 154 1.29 -18.18 5.09
N TYR A 155 1.56 -17.29 4.12
CA TYR A 155 2.57 -17.53 3.09
C TYR A 155 3.99 -17.17 3.53
N GLN A 156 4.15 -16.66 4.75
CA GLN A 156 5.45 -16.35 5.31
C GLN A 156 5.97 -17.49 6.19
N SER A 157 7.12 -18.03 5.86
CA SER A 157 7.75 -19.10 6.65
C SER A 157 7.92 -18.71 8.12
N GLY A 158 7.54 -19.61 9.04
CA GLY A 158 7.60 -19.40 10.48
C GLY A 158 6.42 -18.61 11.06
N LEU A 159 5.44 -18.24 10.23
CA LEU A 159 4.16 -17.72 10.66
C LEU A 159 3.06 -18.75 10.41
N ARG A 160 2.10 -18.78 11.30
CA ARG A 160 0.86 -19.53 11.16
C ARG A 160 -0.30 -18.69 11.68
N VAL A 161 -1.33 -18.54 10.88
CA VAL A 161 -2.58 -17.89 11.30
C VAL A 161 -3.60 -18.98 11.60
N GLU A 162 -4.12 -18.97 12.79
CA GLU A 162 -5.13 -19.92 13.28
C GLU A 162 -6.37 -19.16 13.72
N ASN A 163 -7.54 -19.74 13.48
CA ASN A 163 -8.78 -19.27 14.09
C ASN A 163 -9.00 -20.05 15.38
N ASN A 164 -8.81 -19.40 16.51
CA ASN A 164 -8.87 -20.07 17.83
C ASN A 164 -10.29 -20.17 18.40
N CYS A 165 -11.26 -19.55 17.77
CA CYS A 165 -12.64 -19.59 18.18
C CYS A 165 -13.54 -19.65 16.93
N GLN A 166 -14.32 -20.70 16.79
CA GLN A 166 -15.25 -20.88 15.67
C GLN A 166 -16.31 -19.78 15.65
N ASN A 167 -16.96 -19.51 16.76
CA ASN A 167 -18.05 -18.54 16.83
C ASN A 167 -17.58 -17.08 16.71
N CYS A 168 -16.40 -16.72 17.23
CA CYS A 168 -15.87 -15.36 17.12
C CYS A 168 -15.00 -15.15 15.86
N GLY A 169 -14.47 -16.24 15.28
CA GLY A 169 -13.74 -16.22 14.00
C GLY A 169 -12.59 -15.23 13.99
N PHE A 170 -11.80 -15.12 15.06
CA PHE A 170 -10.68 -14.22 15.06
C PHE A 170 -9.38 -14.94 14.68
N PRO A 171 -8.62 -14.38 13.73
CA PRO A 171 -7.34 -14.91 13.36
C PRO A 171 -6.27 -14.50 14.37
N GLN A 172 -5.53 -15.47 14.88
CA GLN A 172 -4.37 -15.28 15.73
C GLN A 172 -3.11 -15.70 14.98
N VAL A 173 -2.07 -14.85 15.01
CA VAL A 173 -0.77 -15.20 14.42
C VAL A 173 0.13 -15.85 15.45
N ARG A 174 0.68 -17.00 15.10
CA ARG A 174 1.78 -17.64 15.83
C ARG A 174 3.08 -17.38 15.10
N ILE A 175 4.10 -16.93 15.83
CA ILE A 175 5.47 -16.78 15.33
C ILE A 175 6.32 -17.88 15.95
N ASN A 176 6.90 -18.77 15.13
CA ASN A 176 7.68 -19.93 15.58
C ASN A 176 6.95 -20.81 16.62
N GLY A 177 5.62 -20.92 16.48
CA GLY A 177 4.78 -21.69 17.40
C GLY A 177 4.33 -20.95 18.67
N LEU A 178 4.87 -19.76 18.98
CA LEU A 178 4.43 -18.95 20.11
C LEU A 178 3.10 -18.25 19.78
N GLU A 179 2.22 -18.21 20.78
CA GLU A 179 0.86 -17.67 20.63
C GLU A 179 0.82 -16.15 20.40
N GLY A 180 -0.32 -15.65 19.93
CA GLY A 180 -0.55 -14.26 19.59
C GLY A 180 -0.14 -13.23 20.64
N PRO A 181 -0.38 -13.43 21.94
CA PRO A 181 0.07 -12.50 22.97
C PRO A 181 1.58 -12.26 23.02
N TYR A 182 2.38 -13.18 22.47
CA TYR A 182 3.83 -13.07 22.35
C TYR A 182 4.30 -12.50 21.02
N SER A 183 3.38 -12.10 20.14
CA SER A 183 3.64 -11.52 18.83
C SER A 183 3.22 -10.06 18.80
N GLN A 184 4.18 -9.15 18.66
CA GLN A 184 3.89 -7.71 18.64
C GLN A 184 3.53 -7.26 17.22
N ILE A 185 2.33 -6.73 17.06
CA ILE A 185 1.87 -6.11 15.81
C ILE A 185 2.11 -4.61 15.88
N LEU A 186 2.70 -4.06 14.83
CA LEU A 186 3.04 -2.65 14.69
C LEU A 186 2.46 -2.09 13.40
N ILE A 187 2.10 -0.80 13.43
CA ILE A 187 1.86 0.01 12.23
C ILE A 187 2.87 1.14 12.22
N ASN A 188 3.71 1.20 11.17
CA ASN A 188 4.78 2.20 11.04
C ASN A 188 5.67 2.26 12.30
N SER A 189 6.07 1.08 12.81
CA SER A 189 6.90 0.89 14.01
C SER A 189 6.25 1.33 15.33
N ARG A 190 4.94 1.55 15.35
CA ARG A 190 4.16 1.89 16.55
C ARG A 190 3.30 0.71 16.97
N PRO A 191 3.35 0.29 18.23
CA PRO A 191 2.48 -0.77 18.73
C PRO A 191 1.01 -0.41 18.52
N ILE A 192 0.23 -1.36 18.06
CA ILE A 192 -1.22 -1.26 18.15
C ILE A 192 -1.56 -1.49 19.61
N ILE A 193 -2.05 -0.43 20.27
CA ILE A 193 -2.25 -0.42 21.72
C ILE A 193 -3.58 -1.10 22.04
N SER A 194 -3.61 -2.41 22.18
CA SER A 194 -4.68 -3.15 22.89
C SER A 194 -4.32 -4.63 22.90
N ALA A 195 -4.47 -5.33 24.00
CA ALA A 195 -4.37 -6.79 24.07
C ALA A 195 -5.34 -7.48 23.09
N LEU A 196 -6.44 -6.82 22.74
CA LEU A 196 -7.46 -7.29 21.81
C LEU A 196 -7.11 -7.02 20.33
N SER A 197 -6.29 -6.03 20.04
CA SER A 197 -5.87 -5.74 18.65
C SER A 197 -4.90 -6.79 18.12
N GLY A 198 -4.14 -7.45 19.00
CA GLY A 198 -3.35 -8.63 18.63
C GLY A 198 -4.20 -9.83 18.20
N VAL A 199 -5.46 -9.86 18.62
CA VAL A 199 -6.41 -10.94 18.36
C VAL A 199 -7.32 -10.60 17.16
N TYR A 200 -7.92 -9.41 17.13
CA TYR A 200 -8.89 -9.04 16.09
C TYR A 200 -8.28 -8.14 14.99
N GLY A 201 -7.14 -7.52 15.25
CA GLY A 201 -6.60 -6.44 14.42
C GLY A 201 -6.17 -6.84 13.00
N LEU A 202 -5.86 -8.10 12.75
CA LEU A 202 -5.31 -8.53 11.47
C LEU A 202 -6.31 -8.49 10.31
N GLU A 203 -7.58 -8.82 10.56
CA GLU A 203 -8.63 -8.70 9.54
C GLU A 203 -9.15 -7.27 9.40
N GLN A 204 -8.85 -6.40 10.38
CA GLN A 204 -9.28 -5.01 10.39
C GLN A 204 -8.39 -4.10 9.53
N ILE A 205 -7.19 -4.55 9.16
CA ILE A 205 -6.22 -3.75 8.41
C ILE A 205 -6.46 -3.94 6.92
N PRO A 206 -6.89 -2.90 6.20
CA PRO A 206 -7.12 -2.97 4.77
C PRO A 206 -5.81 -3.20 4.02
N VAL A 207 -5.79 -4.21 3.14
CA VAL A 207 -4.60 -4.55 2.34
C VAL A 207 -4.16 -3.39 1.44
N ASN A 208 -5.12 -2.58 0.95
CA ASN A 208 -4.83 -1.46 0.07
C ASN A 208 -4.03 -0.32 0.72
N MET A 209 -4.00 -0.23 2.07
CA MET A 209 -3.13 0.73 2.78
C MET A 209 -1.69 0.23 2.97
N ILE A 210 -1.43 -1.06 2.76
CA ILE A 210 -0.15 -1.69 3.05
C ILE A 210 0.83 -1.48 1.90
N GLU A 211 2.03 -0.99 2.18
CA GLU A 211 3.17 -0.97 1.26
C GLU A 211 3.95 -2.28 1.32
N ARG A 212 4.27 -2.72 2.54
CA ARG A 212 4.93 -3.99 2.83
C ARG A 212 4.69 -4.39 4.28
N VAL A 213 4.93 -5.66 4.57
CA VAL A 213 4.94 -6.17 5.95
C VAL A 213 6.33 -6.69 6.26
N GLU A 214 6.92 -6.19 7.33
CA GLU A 214 8.22 -6.62 7.82
C GLU A 214 8.05 -7.54 9.04
N VAL A 215 8.62 -8.72 8.97
CA VAL A 215 8.54 -9.73 10.02
C VAL A 215 9.92 -9.98 10.59
N VAL A 216 10.09 -9.68 11.87
CA VAL A 216 11.27 -10.05 12.67
C VAL A 216 10.90 -11.18 13.58
N ARG A 217 11.61 -12.28 13.49
CA ARG A 217 11.41 -13.46 14.34
C ARG A 217 12.41 -13.48 15.48
N GLY A 218 11.95 -13.82 16.67
CA GLY A 218 12.75 -13.82 17.89
C GLY A 218 12.56 -12.57 18.72
N GLY A 219 13.25 -12.48 19.84
CA GLY A 219 13.03 -11.44 20.84
C GLY A 219 13.27 -10.02 20.32
N GLY A 220 12.23 -9.20 20.40
CA GLY A 220 12.25 -7.77 20.05
C GLY A 220 11.79 -6.85 21.19
N SER A 221 11.63 -7.40 22.39
CA SER A 221 11.00 -6.72 23.54
C SER A 221 11.69 -5.41 23.94
N ALA A 222 13.01 -5.32 23.80
CA ALA A 222 13.77 -4.11 24.11
C ALA A 222 13.40 -2.93 23.18
N LEU A 223 13.03 -3.21 21.94
CA LEU A 223 12.67 -2.19 20.96
C LEU A 223 11.17 -1.96 20.84
N PHE A 224 10.36 -3.02 20.95
CA PHE A 224 8.96 -3.00 20.54
C PHE A 224 7.96 -3.31 21.68
N GLY A 225 8.45 -3.56 22.88
CA GLY A 225 7.62 -3.80 24.06
C GLY A 225 7.49 -5.27 24.45
N ALA A 226 6.85 -5.52 25.60
CA ALA A 226 6.82 -6.81 26.28
C ALA A 226 6.22 -7.96 25.44
N ASN A 227 5.32 -7.64 24.51
CA ASN A 227 4.66 -8.66 23.68
C ASN A 227 5.56 -9.17 22.54
N ALA A 228 6.70 -8.52 22.26
CA ALA A 228 7.62 -8.93 21.21
C ALA A 228 8.58 -10.04 21.62
N VAL A 229 8.08 -11.10 22.27
CA VAL A 229 8.87 -12.27 22.70
C VAL A 229 9.10 -13.23 21.54
N GLY A 230 8.05 -13.56 20.81
CA GLY A 230 8.11 -14.43 19.62
C GLY A 230 8.60 -13.70 18.37
N GLY A 231 8.37 -12.39 18.33
CA GLY A 231 8.75 -11.55 17.21
C GLY A 231 7.83 -10.35 17.02
N THR A 232 8.07 -9.63 15.93
CA THR A 232 7.28 -8.47 15.53
C THR A 232 6.78 -8.60 14.10
N ILE A 233 5.57 -8.11 13.85
CA ILE A 233 4.97 -7.93 12.53
C ILE A 233 4.72 -6.45 12.36
N ASN A 234 5.52 -5.79 11.55
CA ASN A 234 5.43 -4.35 11.33
C ASN A 234 4.81 -4.07 9.96
N ILE A 235 3.66 -3.44 9.97
CA ILE A 235 2.90 -3.08 8.79
C ILE A 235 3.33 -1.67 8.38
N ILE A 236 4.00 -1.58 7.24
CA ILE A 236 4.41 -0.30 6.66
C ILE A 236 3.32 0.16 5.71
N THR A 237 2.77 1.33 5.98
CA THR A 237 1.68 1.89 5.16
C THR A 237 2.24 2.67 3.97
N LYS A 238 1.46 2.69 2.87
CA LYS A 238 1.82 3.42 1.65
C LYS A 238 2.04 4.91 1.93
N GLU A 239 3.06 5.46 1.28
CA GLU A 239 3.28 6.90 1.21
C GLU A 239 2.82 7.44 -0.15
N PRO A 240 2.28 8.66 -0.21
CA PRO A 240 1.97 9.30 -1.46
C PRO A 240 3.26 9.72 -2.18
N LEU A 241 3.65 8.99 -3.23
CA LEU A 241 4.85 9.26 -4.02
C LEU A 241 4.54 9.87 -5.39
N ARG A 242 3.34 9.56 -5.92
CA ARG A 242 2.85 10.03 -7.22
C ARG A 242 1.33 10.12 -7.20
N ASN A 243 0.76 10.91 -8.11
CA ASN A 243 -0.69 10.99 -8.27
C ASN A 243 -1.20 9.66 -8.84
N SER A 244 -2.14 9.04 -8.14
CA SER A 244 -2.74 7.76 -8.54
C SER A 244 -4.08 7.57 -7.85
N GLY A 245 -4.92 6.69 -8.41
CA GLY A 245 -6.17 6.27 -7.80
C GLY A 245 -6.48 4.84 -8.17
N GLN A 246 -7.07 4.09 -7.26
CA GLN A 246 -7.46 2.70 -7.47
C GLN A 246 -8.81 2.44 -6.78
N LEU A 247 -9.69 1.76 -7.48
CA LEU A 247 -10.92 1.19 -6.95
C LEU A 247 -10.92 -0.30 -7.28
N SER A 248 -11.19 -1.13 -6.28
CA SER A 248 -11.24 -2.58 -6.45
C SER A 248 -12.47 -3.14 -5.74
N HIS A 249 -13.07 -4.16 -6.34
CA HIS A 249 -14.15 -4.93 -5.72
C HIS A 249 -13.85 -6.42 -5.88
N THR A 250 -13.83 -7.13 -4.76
CA THR A 250 -13.58 -8.57 -4.72
C THR A 250 -14.79 -9.28 -4.17
N ILE A 251 -15.25 -10.30 -4.88
CA ILE A 251 -16.33 -11.18 -4.46
C ILE A 251 -15.75 -12.58 -4.27
N THR A 252 -15.91 -13.14 -3.09
CA THR A 252 -15.43 -14.49 -2.77
C THR A 252 -16.59 -15.37 -2.34
N GLY A 253 -16.82 -16.49 -3.04
CA GLY A 253 -17.72 -17.54 -2.61
C GLY A 253 -17.09 -18.34 -1.47
N VAL A 254 -17.85 -18.60 -0.43
CA VAL A 254 -17.40 -19.37 0.73
C VAL A 254 -18.04 -20.75 0.69
N GLY A 255 -17.20 -21.80 0.68
CA GLY A 255 -17.63 -23.19 0.74
C GLY A 255 -18.49 -23.69 -0.44
N GLY A 256 -18.49 -22.98 -1.58
CA GLY A 256 -19.32 -23.33 -2.75
C GLY A 256 -20.82 -23.14 -2.54
N THR A 257 -21.22 -22.45 -1.46
CA THR A 257 -22.61 -22.23 -1.06
C THR A 257 -23.09 -20.82 -1.40
N SER A 258 -24.25 -20.44 -0.86
CA SER A 258 -24.83 -19.09 -0.97
C SER A 258 -24.14 -18.03 -0.08
N SER A 259 -23.09 -18.38 0.66
CA SER A 259 -22.34 -17.45 1.50
C SER A 259 -21.27 -16.71 0.70
N TRP A 260 -21.22 -15.39 0.88
CA TRP A 260 -20.37 -14.50 0.11
C TRP A 260 -19.58 -13.56 1.02
N ASP A 261 -18.36 -13.29 0.63
CA ASP A 261 -17.48 -12.26 1.21
C ASP A 261 -17.22 -11.21 0.14
N ASN A 262 -17.78 -10.01 0.32
CA ASN A 262 -17.67 -8.88 -0.61
C ASN A 262 -16.78 -7.82 0.00
N SER A 263 -15.76 -7.41 -0.71
CA SER A 263 -14.83 -6.37 -0.29
C SER A 263 -14.67 -5.32 -1.37
N THR A 264 -15.04 -4.08 -1.06
CA THR A 264 -14.77 -2.91 -1.91
C THR A 264 -13.68 -2.09 -1.26
N THR A 265 -12.62 -1.80 -1.99
CA THR A 265 -11.52 -0.96 -1.53
C THR A 265 -11.29 0.20 -2.48
N MET A 266 -10.95 1.36 -1.94
CA MET A 266 -10.54 2.53 -2.70
C MET A 266 -9.28 3.14 -2.11
N ASN A 267 -8.44 3.70 -2.94
CA ASN A 267 -7.35 4.55 -2.50
C ASN A 267 -7.03 5.63 -3.53
N ALA A 268 -6.49 6.74 -3.06
CA ALA A 268 -6.00 7.82 -3.90
C ALA A 268 -4.73 8.41 -3.29
N SER A 269 -3.80 8.76 -4.14
CA SER A 269 -2.55 9.42 -3.79
C SER A 269 -2.44 10.72 -4.58
N LEU A 270 -2.21 11.81 -3.88
CA LEU A 270 -2.04 13.16 -4.42
C LEU A 270 -0.72 13.72 -3.93
N VAL A 271 0.09 14.22 -4.85
CA VAL A 271 1.40 14.81 -4.54
C VAL A 271 1.55 16.10 -5.33
N THR A 272 2.04 17.14 -4.67
CA THR A 272 2.35 18.41 -5.35
C THR A 272 3.56 18.24 -6.28
N ASP A 273 3.64 19.02 -7.38
CA ASP A 273 4.71 18.94 -8.38
C ASP A 273 6.12 19.09 -7.78
N ASN A 274 6.23 19.89 -6.72
CA ASN A 274 7.50 20.06 -5.98
C ASN A 274 7.76 18.95 -4.94
N SER A 275 6.89 17.94 -4.87
CA SER A 275 6.94 16.82 -3.91
C SER A 275 7.10 17.26 -2.44
N LYS A 276 6.64 18.48 -2.07
CA LYS A 276 6.69 18.96 -0.70
C LYS A 276 5.50 18.52 0.14
N VAL A 277 4.35 18.32 -0.49
CA VAL A 277 3.12 17.88 0.17
C VAL A 277 2.59 16.65 -0.52
N GLY A 278 2.21 15.66 0.25
CA GLY A 278 1.53 14.47 -0.25
C GLY A 278 0.38 14.05 0.66
N LEU A 279 -0.65 13.49 0.05
CA LEU A 279 -1.83 12.96 0.72
C LEU A 279 -2.20 11.60 0.12
N TYR A 280 -2.26 10.58 0.94
CA TYR A 280 -2.77 9.26 0.62
C TYR A 280 -4.08 9.03 1.38
N ILE A 281 -5.15 8.71 0.67
CA ILE A 281 -6.46 8.41 1.24
C ILE A 281 -6.78 6.95 0.91
N PHE A 282 -7.38 6.24 1.85
CA PHE A 282 -7.84 4.87 1.62
C PHE A 282 -9.15 4.59 2.32
N GLY A 283 -9.90 3.64 1.77
CA GLY A 283 -11.14 3.16 2.37
C GLY A 283 -11.39 1.70 2.01
N GLN A 284 -12.15 1.02 2.88
CA GLN A 284 -12.64 -0.34 2.66
C GLN A 284 -14.05 -0.48 3.22
N ASN A 285 -14.91 -1.19 2.49
CA ASN A 285 -16.15 -1.75 2.98
C ASN A 285 -16.15 -3.25 2.67
N ARG A 286 -16.21 -4.08 3.70
CA ARG A 286 -16.24 -5.54 3.58
C ARG A 286 -17.44 -6.09 4.32
N GLU A 287 -18.18 -6.96 3.66
CA GLU A 287 -19.32 -7.66 4.23
C GLU A 287 -19.23 -9.15 3.88
N ARG A 288 -19.26 -9.99 4.90
CA ARG A 288 -19.28 -11.44 4.77
C ARG A 288 -20.55 -11.98 5.44
N SER A 289 -21.24 -12.87 4.76
CA SER A 289 -22.32 -13.66 5.34
C SER A 289 -21.78 -14.66 6.34
N GLY A 290 -22.52 -15.03 7.35
CA GLY A 290 -22.20 -16.17 8.20
C GLY A 290 -22.19 -17.45 7.37
N TYR A 291 -21.29 -18.37 7.67
CA TYR A 291 -21.17 -19.65 6.99
C TYR A 291 -21.15 -20.79 8.00
N ASP A 292 -22.09 -21.71 7.82
CA ASP A 292 -22.26 -22.97 8.51
C ASP A 292 -21.76 -24.06 7.54
N SER A 293 -20.69 -24.75 7.89
CA SER A 293 -19.98 -25.69 7.00
C SER A 293 -20.56 -27.09 7.03
N ASP A 294 -21.07 -27.55 8.15
CA ASP A 294 -21.54 -28.90 8.39
C ASP A 294 -23.06 -29.03 8.52
N GLY A 295 -23.77 -27.88 8.54
CA GLY A 295 -25.22 -27.81 8.56
C GLY A 295 -25.85 -28.04 9.92
N ASP A 296 -25.09 -27.87 10.99
CA ASP A 296 -25.56 -28.05 12.38
C ASP A 296 -26.31 -26.81 12.93
N GLY A 297 -26.35 -25.73 12.14
CA GLY A 297 -27.01 -24.47 12.49
C GLY A 297 -26.10 -23.44 13.17
N PHE A 298 -24.86 -23.80 13.47
CA PHE A 298 -23.83 -22.90 14.03
C PHE A 298 -22.83 -22.48 12.94
N THR A 299 -22.24 -21.31 13.09
CA THR A 299 -21.31 -20.79 12.09
C THR A 299 -19.88 -21.12 12.42
N GLU A 300 -19.13 -21.68 11.45
CA GLU A 300 -17.66 -21.79 11.49
C GLU A 300 -16.99 -20.50 11.05
N LEU A 301 -17.69 -19.69 10.21
CA LEU A 301 -17.25 -18.35 9.87
C LEU A 301 -18.32 -17.35 10.23
N PRO A 302 -18.06 -16.39 11.12
CA PRO A 302 -19.06 -15.43 11.57
C PRO A 302 -19.43 -14.45 10.46
N LYS A 303 -20.63 -13.92 10.56
CA LYS A 303 -21.04 -12.72 9.83
C LYS A 303 -20.12 -11.57 10.20
N LEU A 304 -19.60 -10.87 9.18
CA LEU A 304 -18.66 -9.77 9.33
C LEU A 304 -19.16 -8.55 8.55
N LYS A 305 -19.08 -7.39 9.15
CA LYS A 305 -19.14 -6.10 8.47
C LYS A 305 -17.98 -5.24 8.99
N ASN A 306 -17.10 -4.82 8.08
CA ASN A 306 -15.93 -4.00 8.40
C ASN A 306 -15.92 -2.79 7.48
N GLN A 307 -15.83 -1.61 8.05
CA GLN A 307 -15.73 -0.34 7.33
C GLN A 307 -14.54 0.44 7.87
N THR A 308 -13.60 0.76 7.00
CA THR A 308 -12.40 1.51 7.36
C THR A 308 -12.23 2.68 6.41
N VAL A 309 -11.88 3.82 6.95
CA VAL A 309 -11.45 5.00 6.19
C VAL A 309 -10.26 5.64 6.88
N GLY A 310 -9.32 6.13 6.12
CA GLY A 310 -8.16 6.78 6.68
C GLY A 310 -7.36 7.56 5.67
N PHE A 311 -6.36 8.27 6.18
CA PHE A 311 -5.41 9.00 5.36
C PHE A 311 -4.03 9.05 6.02
N ARG A 312 -3.03 9.29 5.18
CA ARG A 312 -1.66 9.63 5.57
C ARG A 312 -1.20 10.80 4.72
N SER A 313 -0.66 11.82 5.34
CA SER A 313 -0.14 12.99 4.66
C SER A 313 1.28 13.30 5.13
N PHE A 314 2.04 13.94 4.27
CA PHE A 314 3.32 14.50 4.66
C PHE A 314 3.48 15.95 4.19
N LEU A 315 4.29 16.69 4.94
CA LEU A 315 4.78 18.01 4.60
C LEU A 315 6.30 18.04 4.79
N LYS A 316 7.06 18.25 3.71
CA LYS A 316 8.50 18.53 3.79
C LYS A 316 8.67 20.00 4.15
N THR A 317 9.02 20.28 5.39
CA THR A 317 9.22 21.65 5.90
C THR A 317 10.55 22.23 5.45
N SER A 318 11.53 21.39 5.12
CA SER A 318 12.81 21.74 4.50
C SER A 318 13.34 20.56 3.68
N ALA A 319 14.53 20.70 3.08
CA ALA A 319 15.24 19.59 2.44
C ALA A 319 15.59 18.46 3.43
N TYR A 320 15.70 18.79 4.71
CA TYR A 320 16.17 17.90 5.77
C TYR A 320 15.08 17.56 6.79
N SER A 321 13.85 18.01 6.63
CA SER A 321 12.80 17.80 7.62
C SER A 321 11.45 17.48 6.98
N LYS A 322 10.74 16.51 7.59
CA LYS A 322 9.46 16.00 7.14
C LYS A 322 8.52 15.84 8.33
N LEU A 323 7.33 16.38 8.21
CA LEU A 323 6.22 16.13 9.13
C LEU A 323 5.26 15.13 8.45
N THR A 324 4.89 14.09 9.17
CA THR A 324 3.91 13.09 8.71
C THR A 324 2.75 13.06 9.68
N PHE A 325 1.55 13.12 9.14
CA PHE A 325 0.30 12.99 9.88
C PHE A 325 -0.51 11.84 9.31
N GLU A 326 -1.11 11.02 10.19
CA GLU A 326 -1.95 9.90 9.80
C GLU A 326 -3.13 9.75 10.74
N TYR A 327 -4.24 9.30 10.17
CA TYR A 327 -5.46 8.99 10.91
C TYR A 327 -6.24 7.91 10.18
N HIS A 328 -6.87 7.01 10.96
CA HIS A 328 -7.86 6.10 10.45
C HIS A 328 -8.97 5.84 11.46
N HIS A 329 -10.15 5.63 10.93
CA HIS A 329 -11.35 5.22 11.63
C HIS A 329 -11.79 3.86 11.11
N LEU A 330 -12.15 2.96 12.03
CA LEU A 330 -12.64 1.63 11.73
C LEU A 330 -13.89 1.33 12.54
N GLN A 331 -14.89 0.76 11.86
CA GLN A 331 -16.06 0.15 12.49
C GLN A 331 -16.13 -1.30 12.08
N GLU A 332 -16.32 -2.19 13.05
CA GLU A 332 -16.48 -3.61 12.81
C GLU A 332 -17.68 -4.15 13.57
N PHE A 333 -18.42 -5.02 12.91
CA PHE A 333 -19.46 -5.85 13.50
C PHE A 333 -19.17 -7.31 13.15
N ARG A 334 -19.16 -8.18 14.18
CA ARG A 334 -19.08 -9.63 14.04
C ARG A 334 -20.19 -10.30 14.79
N ARG A 335 -20.76 -11.38 14.23
CA ARG A 335 -21.77 -12.19 14.86
C ARG A 335 -21.60 -13.64 14.44
N GLY A 336 -21.28 -14.51 15.37
CA GLY A 336 -21.19 -15.96 15.20
C GLY A 336 -22.12 -16.71 16.15
N GLY A 337 -22.19 -18.01 15.99
CA GLY A 337 -23.13 -18.90 16.66
C GLY A 337 -24.34 -19.20 15.79
N ASP A 338 -25.49 -19.42 16.42
CA ASP A 338 -26.74 -19.71 15.74
C ASP A 338 -27.70 -18.52 15.70
N LEU A 339 -28.85 -18.68 15.04
CA LEU A 339 -29.94 -17.70 14.94
C LEU A 339 -29.44 -16.27 14.65
N LEU A 340 -28.55 -16.14 13.63
CA LEU A 340 -27.86 -14.88 13.29
C LEU A 340 -28.79 -13.69 13.01
N ASN A 341 -30.09 -13.94 12.73
CA ASN A 341 -31.09 -12.92 12.45
C ASN A 341 -31.86 -12.46 13.72
N ARG A 342 -31.55 -13.06 14.88
CA ARG A 342 -32.15 -12.69 16.17
C ARG A 342 -31.15 -11.92 17.04
N PRO A 343 -31.63 -11.19 18.05
CA PRO A 343 -30.75 -10.63 19.07
C PRO A 343 -29.88 -11.72 19.72
N PRO A 344 -28.64 -11.42 20.14
CA PRO A 344 -27.71 -12.45 20.60
C PRO A 344 -28.18 -13.19 21.87
N HIS A 345 -28.99 -12.54 22.71
CA HIS A 345 -29.53 -13.15 23.93
C HIS A 345 -30.69 -14.14 23.67
N GLU A 346 -31.21 -14.20 22.45
CA GLU A 346 -32.24 -15.17 22.03
C GLU A 346 -31.64 -16.38 21.31
N ALA A 347 -30.33 -16.40 21.07
CA ALA A 347 -29.64 -17.50 20.43
C ALA A 347 -29.26 -18.58 21.45
N ASN A 348 -29.11 -19.83 20.99
CA ASN A 348 -28.60 -20.90 21.85
C ASN A 348 -27.15 -20.65 22.22
N ILE A 349 -26.33 -20.25 21.25
CA ILE A 349 -24.95 -19.77 21.44
C ILE A 349 -24.75 -18.54 20.57
N ALA A 350 -24.25 -17.47 21.15
CA ALA A 350 -23.94 -16.25 20.44
C ALA A 350 -22.65 -15.62 20.88
N GLU A 351 -21.86 -15.20 19.91
CA GLU A 351 -20.77 -14.26 20.08
C GLU A 351 -20.99 -13.07 19.18
N GLN A 352 -21.10 -11.90 19.77
CA GLN A 352 -21.27 -10.66 19.03
C GLN A 352 -20.28 -9.62 19.49
N LEU A 353 -19.63 -8.98 18.52
CA LEU A 353 -18.64 -7.94 18.75
C LEU A 353 -18.96 -6.72 17.89
N ARG A 354 -18.83 -5.54 18.49
CA ARG A 354 -18.83 -4.25 17.79
C ARG A 354 -17.59 -3.49 18.23
N HIS A 355 -16.81 -3.07 17.27
CA HIS A 355 -15.65 -2.23 17.49
C HIS A 355 -15.82 -0.88 16.79
N SER A 356 -15.40 0.19 17.48
CA SER A 356 -15.20 1.52 16.89
C SER A 356 -13.81 1.98 17.30
N ILE A 357 -12.92 2.09 16.34
CA ILE A 357 -11.51 2.39 16.58
C ILE A 357 -11.17 3.69 15.85
N ASN A 358 -10.62 4.65 16.59
CA ASN A 358 -10.00 5.86 16.06
C ASN A 358 -8.53 5.81 16.40
N SER A 359 -7.66 5.92 15.42
CA SER A 359 -6.21 5.90 15.62
C SER A 359 -5.55 6.99 14.79
N GLY A 360 -4.61 7.70 15.39
CA GLY A 360 -3.89 8.77 14.72
C GLY A 360 -2.47 8.89 15.22
N GLY A 361 -1.65 9.55 14.42
CA GLY A 361 -0.25 9.77 14.73
C GLY A 361 0.35 10.95 14.02
N LEU A 362 1.33 11.56 14.67
CA LEU A 362 2.15 12.64 14.16
C LEU A 362 3.61 12.21 14.28
N LYS A 363 4.39 12.38 13.22
CA LYS A 363 5.83 12.09 13.20
C LYS A 363 6.57 13.28 12.61
N PHE A 364 7.61 13.71 13.28
CA PHE A 364 8.58 14.68 12.76
C PHE A 364 9.92 13.99 12.59
N ASP A 365 10.46 14.00 11.37
CA ASP A 365 11.79 13.52 11.04
C ASP A 365 12.68 14.70 10.67
N TYR A 366 13.90 14.71 11.20
CA TYR A 366 14.95 15.64 10.83
C TYR A 366 16.25 14.88 10.55
N PHE A 367 16.91 15.23 9.46
CA PHE A 367 18.23 14.73 9.05
C PHE A 367 19.22 15.88 9.07
N SER A 368 20.40 15.67 9.65
CA SER A 368 21.43 16.69 9.56
C SER A 368 21.94 16.82 8.11
N PRO A 369 22.39 18.00 7.68
CA PRO A 369 22.91 18.21 6.32
C PRO A 369 24.12 17.31 5.96
N ASP A 370 24.85 16.84 6.95
CA ASP A 370 25.98 15.91 6.80
C ASP A 370 25.57 14.43 6.83
N GLU A 371 24.25 14.16 6.89
CA GLU A 371 23.63 12.83 6.92
C GLU A 371 24.07 11.92 8.09
N LYS A 372 24.81 12.46 9.07
CA LYS A 372 25.33 11.69 10.20
C LYS A 372 24.35 11.55 11.36
N HIS A 373 23.40 12.49 11.45
CA HIS A 373 22.45 12.53 12.56
C HIS A 373 21.01 12.51 12.04
N ARG A 374 20.20 11.70 12.69
CA ARG A 374 18.76 11.65 12.47
C ARG A 374 18.03 11.81 13.79
N LEU A 375 17.04 12.70 13.83
CA LEU A 375 16.10 12.82 14.93
C LEU A 375 14.70 12.47 14.42
N SER A 376 14.02 11.57 15.12
CA SER A 376 12.61 11.25 14.86
C SER A 376 11.82 11.38 16.16
N VAL A 377 10.78 12.20 16.13
CA VAL A 377 9.85 12.37 17.25
C VAL A 377 8.46 11.97 16.77
N TYR A 378 7.75 11.14 17.56
CA TYR A 378 6.37 10.76 17.25
C TYR A 378 5.48 10.83 18.46
N ALA A 379 4.23 11.18 18.19
CA ALA A 379 3.11 11.06 19.09
C ALA A 379 2.01 10.24 18.40
N SER A 380 1.35 9.38 19.14
CA SER A 380 0.19 8.63 18.65
C SER A 380 -0.87 8.51 19.72
N ALA A 381 -2.13 8.48 19.29
CA ALA A 381 -3.27 8.26 20.15
C ALA A 381 -4.23 7.27 19.50
N GLN A 382 -4.86 6.45 20.32
CA GLN A 382 -5.88 5.50 19.90
C GLN A 382 -7.04 5.52 20.90
N HIS A 383 -8.26 5.52 20.37
CA HIS A 383 -9.48 5.34 21.15
C HIS A 383 -10.23 4.13 20.62
N ILE A 384 -10.61 3.21 21.50
CA ILE A 384 -11.30 1.98 21.17
C ILE A 384 -12.58 1.90 21.99
N GLY A 385 -13.72 1.91 21.28
CA GLY A 385 -15.02 1.50 21.83
C GLY A 385 -15.28 0.03 21.46
N ARG A 386 -15.68 -0.78 22.43
CA ARG A 386 -16.02 -2.18 22.23
C ARG A 386 -17.28 -2.55 22.98
N ASP A 387 -18.25 -3.13 22.25
CA ASP A 387 -19.38 -3.84 22.81
C ASP A 387 -19.23 -5.32 22.49
N SER A 388 -19.38 -6.18 23.46
CA SER A 388 -19.26 -7.62 23.29
C SER A 388 -20.35 -8.37 24.06
N TYR A 389 -20.89 -9.37 23.38
CA TYR A 389 -21.81 -10.33 23.97
C TYR A 389 -21.25 -11.74 23.78
N TYR A 390 -21.17 -12.49 24.85
CA TYR A 390 -20.78 -13.90 24.87
C TYR A 390 -21.78 -14.64 25.73
N GLY A 391 -22.51 -15.57 25.17
CA GLY A 391 -23.51 -16.32 25.92
C GLY A 391 -24.48 -17.06 25.05
N GLY A 392 -25.49 -17.58 25.68
CA GLY A 392 -26.59 -18.29 25.07
C GLY A 392 -27.83 -18.24 25.93
N ASN A 393 -28.93 -18.67 25.37
CA ASN A 393 -30.16 -18.87 26.11
C ASN A 393 -30.02 -20.18 26.93
N GLN A 394 -29.93 -20.08 28.26
CA GLN A 394 -29.99 -21.22 29.19
C GLN A 394 -31.40 -21.40 29.69
#